data_834ffd8de2c300c61425d66c4ccf0945
#
_entry.id   834ffd8de2c300c61425d66c4ccf0945
#
_cell.length_a   1.000
_cell.length_b   1.000
_cell.length_c   1.000
_cell.angle_alpha   90.00
_cell.angle_beta   90.00
_cell.angle_gamma   90.00
#
_symmetry.space_group_name_H-M   'P 1'
#
loop_
_entity.id
_entity.type
_entity.pdbx_description
1 polymer ?
#
loop_
_entity_poly.entity_id
_entity_poly.type
_entity_poly.pdbx_seq_one_letter_code
_entity_poly.pdbx_strand_id
1 'polypeptide(L)'
;MKVLEIKNNLVKISYTTADNLILGGFVIIEDEQTPYVAQVLSLKADNGMNYAIVKLLFTFNEEGIVKNYDGTIPSLDASITKLSSDELLDILPVNIPI
;
A
#
# COMPACT_ATOMS: atom_id res chain seq x y z
N MET A 1 -2.10 1.00 -11.25
CA MET A 1 -2.87 0.52 -10.08
C MET A 1 -3.85 1.59 -9.64
N LYS A 2 -4.99 1.17 -9.13
CA LYS A 2 -6.07 2.09 -8.80
C LYS A 2 -6.82 1.58 -7.57
N VAL A 3 -7.21 2.49 -6.66
CA VAL A 3 -8.01 2.12 -5.50
C VAL A 3 -9.45 1.85 -5.94
N LEU A 4 -9.98 0.70 -5.58
CA LEU A 4 -11.34 0.28 -5.91
C LEU A 4 -12.28 0.39 -4.72
N GLU A 5 -11.82 -0.03 -3.54
CA GLU A 5 -12.65 -0.06 -2.35
C GLU A 5 -11.76 0.00 -1.11
N ILE A 6 -12.25 0.63 -0.06
CA ILE A 6 -11.57 0.70 1.23
C ILE A 6 -12.52 0.20 2.30
N LYS A 7 -12.05 -0.74 3.11
CA LYS A 7 -12.81 -1.27 4.23
C LYS A 7 -11.89 -1.46 5.43
N ASN A 8 -12.07 -0.64 6.45
CA ASN A 8 -11.17 -0.61 7.60
C ASN A 8 -9.74 -0.32 7.14
N ASN A 9 -8.78 -1.16 7.51
CA ASN A 9 -7.38 -1.02 7.07
C ASN A 9 -7.05 -1.86 5.83
N LEU A 10 -8.07 -2.37 5.14
CA LEU A 10 -7.90 -3.16 3.92
C LEU A 10 -8.32 -2.32 2.71
N VAL A 11 -7.49 -2.34 1.68
CA VAL A 11 -7.74 -1.61 0.45
C VAL A 11 -7.73 -2.59 -0.71
N LYS A 12 -8.78 -2.55 -1.52
CA LYS A 12 -8.85 -3.32 -2.76
C LYS A 12 -8.33 -2.44 -3.89
N ILE A 13 -7.34 -2.91 -4.60
CA ILE A 13 -6.73 -2.19 -5.72
C ILE A 13 -6.77 -3.02 -6.99
N SER A 14 -6.87 -2.34 -8.13
CA SER A 14 -6.68 -2.98 -9.43
C SER A 14 -5.21 -2.92 -9.83
N TYR A 15 -4.75 -3.92 -10.55
CA TYR A 15 -3.38 -3.93 -11.06
C TYR A 15 -3.32 -4.69 -12.39
N THR A 16 -2.21 -4.56 -13.09
CA THR A 16 -1.94 -5.29 -14.33
C THR A 16 -0.72 -6.19 -14.12
N THR A 17 -0.51 -7.14 -15.03
CA THR A 17 0.67 -7.99 -14.97
C THR A 17 1.98 -7.19 -15.05
N ALA A 18 1.95 -6.03 -15.71
CA ALA A 18 3.12 -5.15 -15.79
C ALA A 18 3.51 -4.57 -14.43
N ASP A 19 2.59 -4.50 -13.48
CA ASP A 19 2.87 -3.98 -12.14
C ASP A 19 3.68 -4.95 -11.28
N ASN A 20 3.71 -6.22 -11.64
CA ASN A 20 4.49 -7.26 -10.95
C ASN A 20 4.25 -7.32 -9.44
N LEU A 21 2.99 -7.23 -9.02
CA LEU A 21 2.66 -7.38 -7.60
C LEU A 21 2.88 -8.82 -7.16
N ILE A 22 3.40 -8.99 -5.95
CA ILE A 22 3.64 -10.30 -5.34
C ILE A 22 3.01 -10.34 -3.96
N LEU A 23 2.61 -11.53 -3.53
CA LEU A 23 2.12 -11.74 -2.17
C LEU A 23 3.22 -11.38 -1.17
N GLY A 24 2.84 -10.66 -0.12
CA GLY A 24 3.79 -10.19 0.88
C GLY A 24 4.59 -8.98 0.45
N GLY A 25 4.47 -8.55 -0.80
CA GLY A 25 5.12 -7.34 -1.28
C GLY A 25 4.45 -6.09 -0.74
N PHE A 26 5.04 -4.93 -1.01
CA PHE A 26 4.60 -3.66 -0.46
C PHE A 26 4.27 -2.65 -1.56
N VAL A 27 3.31 -1.78 -1.27
CA VAL A 27 2.97 -0.64 -2.13
C VAL A 27 2.85 0.61 -1.26
N ILE A 28 3.08 1.77 -1.87
CA ILE A 28 2.78 3.06 -1.25
C ILE A 28 1.47 3.56 -1.85
N ILE A 29 0.52 3.87 -0.99
CA ILE A 29 -0.73 4.52 -1.38
C ILE A 29 -0.65 5.95 -0.87
N GLU A 30 -0.66 6.91 -1.78
CA GLU A 30 -0.40 8.30 -1.44
C GLU A 30 -1.55 9.18 -1.92
N ASP A 31 -2.24 9.80 -0.98
CA ASP A 31 -3.20 10.86 -1.28
C ASP A 31 -2.55 12.23 -1.02
N GLU A 32 -3.32 13.29 -1.09
CA GLU A 32 -2.79 14.65 -0.94
C GLU A 32 -2.21 14.92 0.45
N GLN A 33 -2.57 14.14 1.45
CA GLN A 33 -2.23 14.43 2.84
C GLN A 33 -1.26 13.45 3.45
N THR A 34 -1.37 12.16 3.08
CA THR A 34 -0.66 11.12 3.82
C THR A 34 -0.22 9.99 2.90
N PRO A 35 1.06 9.65 2.90
CA PRO A 35 1.52 8.41 2.28
C PRO A 35 1.33 7.23 3.26
N TYR A 36 0.79 6.14 2.73
CA TYR A 36 0.58 4.89 3.47
C TYR A 36 1.44 3.79 2.88
N VAL A 37 2.06 2.99 3.73
CA VAL A 37 2.72 1.75 3.31
C VAL A 37 1.77 0.60 3.56
N ALA A 38 1.51 -0.21 2.56
CA ALA A 38 0.58 -1.33 2.64
C ALA A 38 1.24 -2.60 2.13
N GLN A 39 0.81 -3.73 2.67
CA GLN A 39 1.33 -5.04 2.29
C GLN A 39 0.26 -5.81 1.51
N VAL A 40 0.69 -6.47 0.44
CA VAL A 40 -0.19 -7.29 -0.39
C VAL A 40 -0.53 -8.58 0.35
N LEU A 41 -1.81 -8.75 0.67
CA LEU A 41 -2.31 -9.94 1.37
C LEU A 41 -2.86 -10.98 0.43
N SER A 42 -3.48 -10.59 -0.66
CA SER A 42 -4.01 -11.53 -1.64
C SER A 42 -4.00 -10.93 -3.03
N LEU A 43 -3.87 -11.82 -4.02
CA LEU A 43 -3.94 -11.47 -5.42
C LEU A 43 -5.07 -12.29 -6.04
N LYS A 44 -5.96 -11.65 -6.79
CA LYS A 44 -7.12 -12.29 -7.38
C LYS A 44 -7.28 -11.87 -8.84
N ALA A 45 -7.83 -12.76 -9.63
CA ALA A 45 -8.24 -12.46 -11.00
C ALA A 45 -9.70 -12.85 -11.16
N ASP A 46 -10.51 -11.96 -11.71
CA ASP A 46 -11.93 -12.18 -11.90
C ASP A 46 -12.40 -11.41 -13.14
N ASN A 47 -13.08 -12.09 -14.05
CA ASN A 47 -13.62 -11.50 -15.28
C ASN A 47 -12.60 -10.69 -16.08
N GLY A 48 -11.36 -11.17 -16.15
CA GLY A 48 -10.29 -10.50 -16.88
C GLY A 48 -9.67 -9.31 -16.15
N MET A 49 -10.11 -9.04 -14.93
CA MET A 49 -9.51 -8.00 -14.09
C MET A 49 -8.67 -8.63 -13.00
N ASN A 50 -7.51 -8.04 -12.75
CA ASN A 50 -6.66 -8.41 -11.63
C ASN A 50 -6.86 -7.41 -10.51
N TYR A 51 -7.06 -7.90 -9.29
CA TYR A 51 -7.12 -7.03 -8.12
C TYR A 51 -6.42 -7.67 -6.94
N ALA A 52 -6.00 -6.83 -6.02
CA ALA A 52 -5.27 -7.23 -4.83
C ALA A 52 -5.93 -6.62 -3.61
N ILE A 53 -5.83 -7.33 -2.48
CA ILE A 53 -6.17 -6.78 -1.19
C ILE A 53 -4.85 -6.45 -0.49
N VAL A 54 -4.70 -5.20 -0.08
CA VAL A 54 -3.53 -4.74 0.64
C VAL A 54 -3.95 -4.22 2.01
N LYS A 55 -3.09 -4.40 3.00
CA LYS A 55 -3.33 -3.97 4.37
C LYS A 55 -2.48 -2.75 4.67
N LEU A 56 -3.11 -1.67 5.14
CA LEU A 56 -2.40 -0.48 5.58
C LEU A 56 -1.64 -0.78 6.87
N LEU A 57 -0.32 -0.58 6.86
CA LEU A 57 0.54 -0.90 8.00
C LEU A 57 1.08 0.34 8.69
N PHE A 58 1.55 1.31 7.91
CA PHE A 58 2.23 2.48 8.41
C PHE A 58 1.80 3.71 7.64
N THR A 59 1.92 4.88 8.29
CA THR A 59 1.91 6.16 7.60
C THR A 59 3.24 6.83 7.87
N PHE A 60 3.62 7.78 7.03
CA PHE A 60 4.77 8.63 7.35
C PHE A 60 4.46 10.08 6.96
N ASN A 61 5.08 11.02 7.66
CA ASN A 61 4.83 12.42 7.44
C ASN A 61 5.91 13.04 6.53
N GLU A 62 5.82 14.34 6.26
CA GLU A 62 6.77 15.06 5.41
C GLU A 62 8.21 14.99 5.93
N GLU A 63 8.38 14.79 7.21
CA GLU A 63 9.70 14.66 7.85
C GLU A 63 10.24 13.24 7.77
N GLY A 64 9.48 12.30 7.19
CA GLY A 64 9.86 10.91 7.11
C GLY A 64 9.65 10.12 8.39
N ILE A 65 8.93 10.67 9.35
CA ILE A 65 8.64 9.96 10.59
C ILE A 65 7.55 8.93 10.35
N VAL A 66 7.88 7.67 10.60
CA VAL A 66 6.96 6.54 10.42
C VAL A 66 6.08 6.39 11.65
N LYS A 67 4.78 6.21 11.42
CA LYS A 67 3.79 5.95 12.48
C LYS A 67 3.01 4.70 12.15
N ASN A 68 2.60 3.97 13.16
CA ASN A 68 1.65 2.86 12.97
C ASN A 68 0.35 3.40 12.37
N TYR A 69 -0.35 2.54 11.67
CA TYR A 69 -1.64 2.90 11.09
C TYR A 69 -2.59 3.42 12.19
N ASP A 70 -3.13 4.62 11.97
CA ASP A 70 -3.89 5.35 12.98
C ASP A 70 -5.40 5.34 12.76
N GLY A 71 -5.87 4.57 11.78
CA GLY A 71 -7.30 4.49 11.48
C GLY A 71 -7.78 5.44 10.38
N THR A 72 -6.92 6.35 9.91
CA THR A 72 -7.28 7.18 8.75
C THR A 72 -7.26 6.33 7.48
N ILE A 73 -7.96 6.78 6.45
CA ILE A 73 -8.01 6.06 5.17
C ILE A 73 -7.57 6.98 4.03
N PRO A 74 -6.91 6.41 3.00
CA PRO A 74 -6.59 7.20 1.81
C PRO A 74 -7.85 7.50 1.00
N SER A 75 -7.76 8.47 0.11
CA SER A 75 -8.87 8.77 -0.80
C SER A 75 -8.93 7.71 -1.93
N LEU A 76 -10.08 7.62 -2.58
CA LEU A 76 -10.24 6.73 -3.74
C LEU A 76 -9.39 7.17 -4.93
N ASP A 77 -8.99 8.45 -4.96
CA ASP A 77 -8.12 8.98 -6.03
C ASP A 77 -6.63 8.82 -5.71
N ALA A 78 -6.28 8.19 -4.61
CA ALA A 78 -4.88 8.05 -4.20
C ALA A 78 -4.05 7.36 -5.28
N SER A 79 -2.82 7.80 -5.45
CA SER A 79 -1.88 7.14 -6.34
C SER A 79 -1.26 5.93 -5.62
N ILE A 80 -0.93 4.90 -6.40
CA ILE A 80 -0.36 3.67 -5.86
C ILE A 80 0.94 3.40 -6.60
N THR A 81 2.00 3.14 -5.83
CA THR A 81 3.31 2.83 -6.39
C THR A 81 3.85 1.58 -5.72
N LYS A 82 4.38 0.65 -6.52
CA LYS A 82 5.03 -0.54 -5.97
C LYS A 82 6.30 -0.13 -5.24
N LEU A 83 6.52 -0.71 -4.08
CA LEU A 83 7.67 -0.44 -3.23
C LEU A 83 8.58 -1.66 -3.21
N SER A 84 9.85 -1.50 -3.59
CA SER A 84 10.82 -2.59 -3.49
C SER A 84 11.26 -2.80 -2.05
N SER A 85 11.84 -3.97 -1.76
CA SER A 85 12.36 -4.24 -0.42
C SER A 85 13.45 -3.25 -0.02
N ASP A 86 14.31 -2.85 -0.95
CA ASP A 86 15.36 -1.88 -0.68
C ASP A 86 14.79 -0.49 -0.36
N GLU A 87 13.77 -0.07 -1.11
CA GLU A 87 13.08 1.19 -0.85
C GLU A 87 12.37 1.17 0.50
N LEU A 88 11.79 0.01 0.87
CA LEU A 88 11.14 -0.15 2.16
C LEU A 88 12.13 0.02 3.31
N LEU A 89 13.32 -0.55 3.19
CA LEU A 89 14.37 -0.41 4.21
C LEU A 89 14.83 1.03 4.38
N ASP A 90 14.82 1.82 3.31
CA ASP A 90 15.17 3.24 3.36
C ASP A 90 14.11 4.07 4.11
N ILE A 91 12.86 3.65 4.07
CA ILE A 91 11.75 4.35 4.71
C ILE A 91 11.62 4.00 6.19
N LEU A 92 11.81 2.71 6.53
CA LEU A 92 11.59 2.24 7.89
C LEU A 92 12.78 2.54 8.79
N PRO A 93 12.54 3.03 10.02
CA PRO A 93 13.59 3.09 11.03
C PRO A 93 14.10 1.69 11.36
N VAL A 94 15.38 1.60 11.69
CA VAL A 94 16.07 0.32 11.91
C VAL A 94 15.44 -0.52 13.01
N ASN A 95 14.76 0.11 13.96
CA ASN A 95 14.19 -0.55 15.14
C ASN A 95 12.71 -0.92 15.01
N ILE A 96 12.10 -0.77 13.84
CA ILE A 96 10.72 -1.20 13.64
C ILE A 96 10.71 -2.67 13.23
N PRO A 97 10.06 -3.56 14.01
CA PRO A 97 9.90 -4.95 13.59
C PRO A 97 8.92 -5.03 12.43
N ILE A 98 9.29 -5.81 11.46
CA ILE A 98 8.48 -6.03 10.25
C ILE A 98 7.91 -7.43 10.27
#